data_004508d792532ba3943609f24dfabbef
#
_entry.id   004508d792532ba3943609f24dfabbef
#
_cell.length_a   1.000
_cell.length_b   1.000
_cell.length_c   1.000
_cell.angle_alpha   90.00
_cell.angle_beta   90.00
_cell.angle_gamma   90.00
#
_symmetry.space_group_name_H-M   'P 1'
#
loop_
_entity.id
_entity.type
_entity.pdbx_description
1 polymer ?
#
loop_
_entity_poly.entity_id
_entity_poly.type
_entity_poly.pdbx_seq_one_letter_code
_entity_poly.pdbx_strand_id
1 'polypeptide(L)'
;MTPALVHIGYHKAASTWLQRELFVDRTGYRWLGKRPRSHPVRRLVRERPLEFDPADVRRAFEPLIADAEQSGLVPVVSFERLSGHPFSGGFDVDLIGERLAQVFPEARVLIVVREQRAMILSTYKQYVQVGGAAPLRHFLDPPVGRSLRVPLFDWRYFEYDHLVRHYHRLFGEEQVLTLPFELFVRDGRAFVERIAGVGGRPITDDTIGLLRYRRRSNRARSALTIAAVRRLNRLTEHTELNPAPVAELRSAARLSEWLQRTEVLDHRLTKGIEAGSQQRLRRAIDEWAGDRYQESNRRLADLIGADLAALGWDVAA
;
A
#
# COMPACT_ATOMS: atom_id res chain seq x y z
N MET A 1 21.90 -15.70 -11.88
CA MET A 1 20.52 -15.13 -11.95
C MET A 1 20.56 -13.70 -11.46
N THR A 2 19.94 -12.78 -12.17
CA THR A 2 19.81 -11.39 -11.70
C THR A 2 18.91 -11.35 -10.47
N PRO A 3 19.32 -10.75 -9.34
CA PRO A 3 18.45 -10.68 -8.16
C PRO A 3 17.12 -10.02 -8.52
N ALA A 4 16.02 -10.61 -8.11
CA ALA A 4 14.70 -10.00 -8.31
C ALA A 4 14.56 -8.73 -7.46
N LEU A 5 13.90 -7.70 -8.00
CA LEU A 5 13.46 -6.57 -7.21
C LEU A 5 12.09 -6.89 -6.59
N VAL A 6 12.00 -6.92 -5.28
CA VAL A 6 10.75 -7.16 -4.54
C VAL A 6 10.22 -5.82 -4.03
N HIS A 7 9.11 -5.35 -4.59
CA HIS A 7 8.41 -4.15 -4.13
C HIS A 7 7.25 -4.54 -3.24
N ILE A 8 7.38 -4.27 -1.94
CA ILE A 8 6.38 -4.56 -0.90
C ILE A 8 5.57 -3.32 -0.50
N GLY A 9 5.59 -2.26 -1.32
CA GLY A 9 5.03 -0.95 -0.98
C GLY A 9 3.67 -1.00 -0.30
N TYR A 10 3.50 -0.18 0.73
CA TYR A 10 2.23 -0.01 1.41
C TYR A 10 1.11 0.37 0.43
N HIS A 11 -0.12 -0.01 0.76
CA HIS A 11 -1.30 0.43 0.03
C HIS A 11 -1.30 1.96 -0.09
N LYS A 12 -1.68 2.52 -1.26
CA LYS A 12 -1.74 3.99 -1.49
C LYS A 12 -0.39 4.74 -1.49
N ALA A 13 0.71 4.04 -1.67
CA ALA A 13 2.06 4.58 -1.78
C ALA A 13 2.66 4.30 -3.17
N ALA A 14 2.12 4.89 -4.21
CA ALA A 14 2.55 4.86 -5.62
C ALA A 14 2.57 3.49 -6.32
N SER A 15 2.18 2.36 -5.71
CA SER A 15 2.32 1.01 -6.30
C SER A 15 1.75 0.90 -7.72
N THR A 16 0.58 1.50 -7.99
CA THR A 16 -0.01 1.47 -9.35
C THR A 16 0.82 2.25 -10.37
N TRP A 17 1.43 3.36 -9.97
CA TRP A 17 2.31 4.12 -10.85
C TRP A 17 3.60 3.34 -11.13
N LEU A 18 4.23 2.80 -10.09
CA LEU A 18 5.42 1.96 -10.22
C LEU A 18 5.18 0.79 -11.19
N GLN A 19 4.07 0.06 -11.03
CA GLN A 19 3.71 -1.08 -11.89
C GLN A 19 3.42 -0.69 -13.34
N ARG A 20 2.95 0.52 -13.62
CA ARG A 20 2.52 0.95 -14.97
C ARG A 20 3.51 1.84 -15.70
N GLU A 21 4.36 2.55 -14.98
CA GLU A 21 5.29 3.52 -15.57
C GLU A 21 6.76 3.10 -15.37
N LEU A 22 7.12 2.54 -14.19
CA LEU A 22 8.51 2.20 -13.90
C LEU A 22 8.83 0.71 -14.10
N PHE A 23 7.97 -0.21 -13.68
CA PHE A 23 8.25 -1.66 -13.80
C PHE A 23 7.73 -2.23 -15.11
N VAL A 24 8.22 -1.66 -16.22
CA VAL A 24 7.85 -1.99 -17.60
C VAL A 24 9.11 -2.16 -18.46
N ASP A 25 9.02 -2.91 -19.53
CA ASP A 25 10.17 -3.32 -20.35
C ASP A 25 11.04 -2.16 -20.85
N ARG A 26 10.41 -1.05 -21.26
CA ARG A 26 11.14 0.14 -21.75
C ARG A 26 12.08 0.79 -20.72
N THR A 27 11.91 0.49 -19.44
CA THR A 27 12.75 1.00 -18.35
C THR A 27 13.79 -0.01 -17.90
N GLY A 28 13.84 -1.19 -18.51
CA GLY A 28 14.73 -2.28 -18.14
C GLY A 28 14.21 -3.17 -17.00
N TYR A 29 12.95 -3.00 -16.60
CA TYR A 29 12.29 -3.76 -15.53
C TYR A 29 11.05 -4.45 -16.07
N ARG A 30 10.76 -5.66 -15.58
CA ARG A 30 9.52 -6.37 -15.94
C ARG A 30 8.75 -6.76 -14.67
N TRP A 31 7.60 -6.12 -14.49
CA TRP A 31 6.67 -6.57 -13.47
C TRP A 31 6.08 -7.93 -13.82
N LEU A 32 6.31 -8.92 -12.96
CA LEU A 32 5.87 -10.29 -13.17
C LEU A 32 4.34 -10.47 -13.04
N GLY A 33 3.61 -9.41 -12.71
CA GLY A 33 2.16 -9.43 -12.62
C GLY A 33 1.62 -9.90 -11.27
N LYS A 34 0.31 -10.10 -11.21
CA LYS A 34 -0.43 -10.62 -10.03
C LYS A 34 -1.70 -11.37 -10.43
N ARG A 35 -1.87 -11.65 -11.70
CA ARG A 35 -3.01 -12.39 -12.27
C ARG A 35 -2.48 -13.56 -13.09
N PRO A 36 -3.23 -14.64 -13.19
CA PRO A 36 -4.55 -14.95 -12.61
C PRO A 36 -4.53 -15.15 -11.09
N ARG A 37 -5.63 -15.67 -10.50
CA ARG A 37 -5.71 -15.96 -9.06
C ARG A 37 -4.71 -17.02 -8.60
N SER A 38 -4.25 -17.87 -9.49
CA SER A 38 -3.19 -18.89 -9.29
C SER A 38 -1.77 -18.32 -9.34
N HIS A 39 -1.58 -17.01 -9.62
CA HIS A 39 -0.26 -16.40 -9.71
C HIS A 39 0.56 -16.62 -8.42
N PRO A 40 1.85 -17.03 -8.52
CA PRO A 40 2.65 -17.45 -7.36
C PRO A 40 2.80 -16.37 -6.27
N VAL A 41 2.77 -15.06 -6.62
CA VAL A 41 2.81 -13.97 -5.63
C VAL A 41 1.67 -14.06 -4.60
N ARG A 42 0.54 -14.68 -4.94
CA ARG A 42 -0.59 -14.84 -4.02
C ARG A 42 -0.36 -15.96 -3.01
N ARG A 43 0.47 -16.94 -3.33
CA ARG A 43 0.86 -18.01 -2.41
C ARG A 43 1.63 -17.45 -1.22
N LEU A 44 2.51 -16.45 -1.43
CA LEU A 44 3.23 -15.77 -0.36
C LEU A 44 2.30 -15.22 0.74
N VAL A 45 1.07 -14.85 0.37
CA VAL A 45 0.10 -14.23 1.29
C VAL A 45 -0.96 -15.22 1.77
N ARG A 46 -1.43 -16.14 0.92
CA ARG A 46 -2.68 -16.88 1.14
C ARG A 46 -2.48 -18.35 1.51
N GLU A 47 -1.30 -18.91 1.25
CA GLU A 47 -1.03 -20.29 1.56
C GLU A 47 -0.97 -20.50 3.08
N ARG A 48 -1.51 -21.62 3.55
CA ARG A 48 -1.52 -21.91 4.99
C ARG A 48 -0.09 -22.05 5.50
N PRO A 49 0.24 -21.54 6.69
CA PRO A 49 1.61 -21.59 7.20
C PRO A 49 2.20 -23.01 7.24
N LEU A 50 1.38 -24.01 7.60
CA LEU A 50 1.80 -25.41 7.69
C LEU A 50 1.93 -26.13 6.33
N GLU A 51 1.44 -25.55 5.27
CA GLU A 51 1.47 -26.09 3.90
C GLU A 51 2.45 -25.33 2.99
N PHE A 52 3.02 -24.25 3.47
CA PHE A 52 3.91 -23.38 2.69
C PHE A 52 5.25 -24.07 2.43
N ASP A 53 5.53 -24.36 1.17
CA ASP A 53 6.83 -24.85 0.68
C ASP A 53 7.52 -23.74 -0.14
N PRO A 54 8.59 -23.12 0.39
CA PRO A 54 9.30 -22.05 -0.32
C PRO A 54 9.95 -22.52 -1.61
N ALA A 55 10.39 -23.78 -1.70
CA ALA A 55 10.98 -24.35 -2.91
C ALA A 55 9.94 -24.50 -4.02
N ASP A 56 8.73 -24.93 -3.67
CA ASP A 56 7.64 -25.05 -4.63
C ASP A 56 7.13 -23.69 -5.12
N VAL A 57 7.06 -22.69 -4.22
CA VAL A 57 6.73 -21.32 -4.62
C VAL A 57 7.81 -20.74 -5.52
N ARG A 58 9.10 -20.97 -5.22
CA ARG A 58 10.22 -20.54 -6.06
C ARG A 58 10.13 -21.14 -7.45
N ARG A 59 9.92 -22.46 -7.57
CA ARG A 59 9.73 -23.13 -8.88
C ARG A 59 8.59 -22.50 -9.69
N ALA A 60 7.51 -22.09 -9.02
CA ALA A 60 6.39 -21.42 -9.71
C ALA A 60 6.75 -20.02 -10.24
N PHE A 61 7.77 -19.35 -9.70
CA PHE A 61 8.28 -18.08 -10.22
C PHE A 61 9.32 -18.24 -11.33
N GLU A 62 10.03 -19.38 -11.41
CA GLU A 62 11.12 -19.61 -12.36
C GLU A 62 10.78 -19.27 -13.81
N PRO A 63 9.64 -19.70 -14.39
CA PRO A 63 9.31 -19.38 -15.77
C PRO A 63 9.14 -17.86 -16.01
N LEU A 64 8.58 -17.16 -15.01
CA LEU A 64 8.36 -15.71 -15.09
C LEU A 64 9.68 -14.92 -14.99
N ILE A 65 10.59 -15.39 -14.14
CA ILE A 65 11.92 -14.80 -13.96
C ILE A 65 12.76 -15.05 -15.22
N ALA A 66 12.78 -16.29 -15.71
CA ALA A 66 13.52 -16.67 -16.90
C ALA A 66 13.09 -15.86 -18.15
N ASP A 67 11.79 -15.61 -18.33
CA ASP A 67 11.26 -14.78 -19.41
C ASP A 67 11.77 -13.32 -19.33
N ALA A 68 11.82 -12.76 -18.12
CA ALA A 68 12.39 -11.43 -17.91
C ALA A 68 13.91 -11.39 -18.18
N GLU A 69 14.66 -12.37 -17.66
CA GLU A 69 16.13 -12.46 -17.84
C GLU A 69 16.52 -12.69 -19.28
N GLN A 70 15.82 -13.57 -20.03
CA GLN A 70 16.05 -13.78 -21.48
C GLN A 70 15.85 -12.50 -22.29
N SER A 71 14.96 -11.63 -21.85
CA SER A 71 14.76 -10.30 -22.44
C SER A 71 15.75 -9.25 -21.93
N GLY A 72 16.73 -9.63 -21.08
CA GLY A 72 17.70 -8.71 -20.48
C GLY A 72 17.07 -7.73 -19.49
N LEU A 73 15.94 -8.08 -18.85
CA LEU A 73 15.18 -7.22 -17.93
C LEU A 73 15.32 -7.69 -16.49
N VAL A 74 15.23 -6.75 -15.56
CA VAL A 74 15.17 -7.07 -14.12
C VAL A 74 13.77 -7.57 -13.77
N PRO A 75 13.62 -8.80 -13.24
CA PRO A 75 12.32 -9.30 -12.81
C PRO A 75 11.85 -8.56 -11.55
N VAL A 76 10.60 -8.09 -11.55
CA VAL A 76 10.02 -7.34 -10.43
C VAL A 76 8.80 -8.05 -9.87
N VAL A 77 8.89 -8.47 -8.61
CA VAL A 77 7.74 -8.93 -7.81
C VAL A 77 7.14 -7.71 -7.12
N SER A 78 5.94 -7.30 -7.49
CA SER A 78 5.28 -6.12 -6.91
C SER A 78 3.82 -6.42 -6.61
N PHE A 79 3.48 -6.42 -5.32
CA PHE A 79 2.12 -6.64 -4.86
C PHE A 79 1.90 -5.94 -3.51
N GLU A 80 0.93 -5.03 -3.43
CA GLU A 80 0.69 -4.20 -2.25
C GLU A 80 0.41 -5.02 -0.98
N ARG A 81 -0.15 -6.23 -1.14
CA ARG A 81 -0.48 -7.12 -0.03
C ARG A 81 0.75 -7.73 0.65
N LEU A 82 1.93 -7.60 0.06
CA LEU A 82 3.19 -8.07 0.66
C LEU A 82 3.61 -7.27 1.90
N SER A 83 3.08 -6.07 2.09
CA SER A 83 3.26 -5.27 3.31
C SER A 83 2.19 -5.53 4.38
N GLY A 84 1.44 -6.64 4.31
CA GLY A 84 0.28 -6.86 5.16
C GLY A 84 -0.98 -6.17 4.63
N HIS A 85 -2.06 -6.20 5.40
CA HIS A 85 -3.32 -5.54 5.04
C HIS A 85 -3.70 -4.47 6.08
N PRO A 86 -3.91 -3.21 5.68
CA PRO A 86 -4.14 -2.12 6.63
C PRO A 86 -5.44 -2.23 7.41
N PHE A 87 -6.47 -2.96 6.92
CA PHE A 87 -7.73 -3.13 7.66
C PHE A 87 -7.63 -4.16 8.78
N SER A 88 -6.59 -4.97 8.78
CA SER A 88 -6.29 -5.97 9.79
C SER A 88 -4.95 -5.74 10.47
N GLY A 89 -4.51 -4.48 10.54
CA GLY A 89 -3.30 -4.08 11.26
C GLY A 89 -2.02 -4.75 10.79
N GLY A 90 -2.00 -5.32 9.56
CA GLY A 90 -0.84 -5.99 9.01
C GLY A 90 -0.36 -7.20 9.82
N PHE A 91 -1.28 -7.90 10.50
CA PHE A 91 -0.98 -8.98 11.46
C PHE A 91 -0.10 -10.11 10.91
N ASP A 92 0.01 -10.22 9.59
CA ASP A 92 0.76 -11.26 8.88
C ASP A 92 2.01 -10.74 8.16
N VAL A 93 2.43 -9.53 8.49
CA VAL A 93 3.52 -8.85 7.77
C VAL A 93 4.89 -9.51 8.00
N ASP A 94 5.12 -10.02 9.20
CA ASP A 94 6.32 -10.78 9.58
C ASP A 94 6.40 -12.11 8.82
N LEU A 95 5.33 -12.91 8.84
CA LEU A 95 5.21 -14.15 8.09
C LEU A 95 5.46 -13.95 6.58
N ILE A 96 4.91 -12.87 6.01
CA ILE A 96 5.10 -12.56 4.59
C ILE A 96 6.57 -12.19 4.33
N GLY A 97 7.21 -11.42 5.20
CA GLY A 97 8.62 -11.07 5.12
C GLY A 97 9.52 -12.32 5.14
N GLU A 98 9.29 -13.23 6.08
CA GLU A 98 10.02 -14.49 6.19
C GLU A 98 9.86 -15.37 4.94
N ARG A 99 8.65 -15.50 4.42
CA ARG A 99 8.38 -16.22 3.16
C ARG A 99 9.10 -15.60 1.97
N LEU A 100 9.12 -14.27 1.88
CA LEU A 100 9.86 -13.57 0.84
C LEU A 100 11.36 -13.88 0.93
N ALA A 101 11.95 -13.86 2.12
CA ALA A 101 13.36 -14.18 2.31
C ALA A 101 13.68 -15.65 1.97
N GLN A 102 12.78 -16.59 2.29
CA GLN A 102 12.94 -17.98 1.92
C GLN A 102 12.83 -18.23 0.40
N VAL A 103 11.91 -17.53 -0.28
CA VAL A 103 11.70 -17.67 -1.72
C VAL A 103 12.72 -16.89 -2.53
N PHE A 104 13.12 -15.69 -2.08
CA PHE A 104 14.03 -14.77 -2.77
C PHE A 104 15.16 -14.29 -1.84
N PRO A 105 16.07 -15.15 -1.38
CA PRO A 105 17.07 -14.79 -0.35
C PRO A 105 18.04 -13.68 -0.81
N GLU A 106 18.24 -13.52 -2.12
CA GLU A 106 19.16 -12.51 -2.69
C GLU A 106 18.40 -11.31 -3.30
N ALA A 107 17.10 -11.18 -2.99
CA ALA A 107 16.29 -10.10 -3.55
C ALA A 107 16.75 -8.74 -3.02
N ARG A 108 16.63 -7.74 -3.89
CA ARG A 108 16.62 -6.35 -3.50
C ARG A 108 15.21 -5.93 -3.16
N VAL A 109 15.02 -5.26 -2.04
CA VAL A 109 13.69 -4.93 -1.53
C VAL A 109 13.45 -3.42 -1.62
N LEU A 110 12.34 -3.04 -2.23
CA LEU A 110 11.84 -1.67 -2.24
C LEU A 110 10.62 -1.56 -1.33
N ILE A 111 10.73 -0.70 -0.33
CA ILE A 111 9.64 -0.33 0.57
C ILE A 111 9.25 1.12 0.27
N VAL A 112 7.99 1.38 -0.09
CA VAL A 112 7.51 2.76 -0.22
C VAL A 112 6.54 3.04 0.90
N VAL A 113 6.90 3.97 1.78
CA VAL A 113 6.10 4.42 2.93
C VAL A 113 5.46 5.78 2.64
N ARG A 114 4.45 6.16 3.43
CA ARG A 114 3.74 7.42 3.26
C ARG A 114 3.39 8.01 4.62
N GLU A 115 3.38 9.34 4.73
CA GLU A 115 3.00 10.04 5.96
C GLU A 115 1.68 9.45 6.53
N GLN A 116 1.68 9.16 7.83
CA GLN A 116 0.69 8.30 8.47
C GLN A 116 -0.73 8.86 8.41
N ARG A 117 -0.94 10.16 8.67
CA ARG A 117 -2.28 10.79 8.65
C ARG A 117 -2.90 10.73 7.25
N ALA A 118 -2.08 11.02 6.24
CA ALA A 118 -2.48 10.92 4.83
C ALA A 118 -2.74 9.47 4.41
N MET A 119 -1.94 8.53 4.91
CA MET A 119 -2.11 7.09 4.69
C MET A 119 -3.40 6.58 5.33
N ILE A 120 -3.65 6.88 6.60
CA ILE A 120 -4.84 6.48 7.36
C ILE A 120 -6.11 7.02 6.68
N LEU A 121 -6.12 8.28 6.29
CA LEU A 121 -7.25 8.87 5.54
C LEU A 121 -7.52 8.10 4.24
N SER A 122 -6.47 7.78 3.50
CA SER A 122 -6.58 7.03 2.24
C SER A 122 -7.07 5.60 2.47
N THR A 123 -6.59 4.97 3.55
CA THR A 123 -6.98 3.62 3.98
C THR A 123 -8.46 3.59 4.40
N TYR A 124 -8.90 4.54 5.20
CA TYR A 124 -10.31 4.66 5.58
C TYR A 124 -11.24 4.86 4.38
N LYS A 125 -10.85 5.73 3.44
CA LYS A 125 -11.62 5.90 2.20
C LYS A 125 -11.72 4.60 1.41
N GLN A 126 -10.62 3.85 1.32
CA GLN A 126 -10.63 2.54 0.67
C GLN A 126 -11.48 1.52 1.43
N TYR A 127 -11.40 1.48 2.76
CA TYR A 127 -12.26 0.63 3.60
C TYR A 127 -13.74 0.83 3.25
N VAL A 128 -14.19 2.08 3.18
CA VAL A 128 -15.58 2.39 2.81
C VAL A 128 -15.90 1.97 1.37
N GLN A 129 -14.97 2.21 0.42
CA GLN A 129 -15.16 1.86 -1.00
C GLN A 129 -15.34 0.35 -1.24
N VAL A 130 -14.75 -0.49 -0.40
CA VAL A 130 -14.84 -1.95 -0.53
C VAL A 130 -15.89 -2.57 0.39
N GLY A 131 -16.84 -1.78 0.88
CA GLY A 131 -17.99 -2.25 1.64
C GLY A 131 -17.99 -1.92 3.14
N GLY A 132 -16.95 -1.27 3.65
CA GLY A 132 -16.86 -0.90 5.06
C GLY A 132 -17.97 0.06 5.51
N ALA A 133 -18.64 -0.25 6.63
CA ALA A 133 -19.77 0.51 7.16
C ALA A 133 -19.44 1.30 8.45
N ALA A 134 -18.32 1.02 9.11
CA ALA A 134 -17.95 1.67 10.36
C ALA A 134 -17.65 3.17 10.18
N PRO A 135 -18.09 4.04 11.10
CA PRO A 135 -17.65 5.43 11.14
C PRO A 135 -16.16 5.51 11.47
N LEU A 136 -15.51 6.63 11.10
CA LEU A 136 -14.07 6.81 11.24
C LEU A 136 -13.56 6.47 12.66
N ARG A 137 -14.23 6.95 13.70
CA ARG A 137 -13.86 6.67 15.10
C ARG A 137 -13.79 5.17 15.42
N HIS A 138 -14.78 4.39 14.93
CA HIS A 138 -14.83 2.94 15.18
C HIS A 138 -13.89 2.17 14.26
N PHE A 139 -13.47 2.76 13.14
CA PHE A 139 -12.43 2.21 12.30
C PHE A 139 -11.05 2.39 12.96
N LEU A 140 -10.78 3.58 13.54
CA LEU A 140 -9.50 3.91 14.18
C LEU A 140 -9.33 3.20 15.54
N ASP A 141 -10.41 3.12 16.32
CA ASP A 141 -10.45 2.46 17.63
C ASP A 141 -11.55 1.37 17.59
N PRO A 142 -11.27 0.22 16.99
CA PRO A 142 -12.23 -0.87 16.92
C PRO A 142 -12.49 -1.46 18.32
N PRO A 143 -13.74 -1.89 18.62
CA PRO A 143 -14.07 -2.47 19.92
C PRO A 143 -13.25 -3.74 20.21
N VAL A 144 -12.49 -3.74 21.29
CA VAL A 144 -11.50 -4.77 21.64
C VAL A 144 -12.12 -6.17 21.83
N GLY A 145 -13.39 -6.27 22.22
CA GLY A 145 -14.03 -7.54 22.60
C GLY A 145 -14.25 -8.55 21.45
N ARG A 146 -14.01 -8.17 20.20
CA ARG A 146 -14.21 -9.05 19.01
C ARG A 146 -12.91 -9.40 18.27
N SER A 147 -11.78 -8.84 18.69
CA SER A 147 -10.53 -8.88 17.95
C SER A 147 -9.71 -10.17 18.05
N LEU A 148 -10.06 -11.08 18.97
CA LEU A 148 -9.30 -12.33 19.18
C LEU A 148 -9.36 -13.31 18.01
N ARG A 149 -10.33 -13.20 17.11
CA ARG A 149 -10.50 -14.10 15.97
C ARG A 149 -10.18 -13.47 14.63
N VAL A 150 -10.42 -12.17 14.51
CA VAL A 150 -10.23 -11.42 13.27
C VAL A 150 -9.44 -10.16 13.62
N PRO A 151 -8.19 -10.07 13.17
CA PRO A 151 -7.41 -8.84 13.33
C PRO A 151 -8.13 -7.66 12.69
N LEU A 152 -8.17 -6.54 13.42
CA LEU A 152 -8.78 -5.29 12.98
C LEU A 152 -7.70 -4.24 12.73
N PHE A 153 -8.12 -3.03 12.36
CA PHE A 153 -7.20 -1.91 12.23
C PHE A 153 -6.36 -1.74 13.51
N ASP A 154 -5.05 -1.62 13.34
CA ASP A 154 -4.08 -1.31 14.40
C ASP A 154 -3.17 -0.19 13.91
N TRP A 155 -3.08 0.89 14.67
CA TRP A 155 -2.29 2.05 14.32
C TRP A 155 -0.78 1.74 14.28
N ARG A 156 -0.31 0.75 15.04
CA ARG A 156 1.09 0.29 15.06
C ARG A 156 1.56 -0.28 13.73
N TYR A 157 0.65 -0.70 12.86
CA TYR A 157 0.97 -1.07 11.49
C TYR A 157 1.66 0.06 10.69
N PHE A 158 1.45 1.30 11.09
CA PHE A 158 2.04 2.49 10.47
C PHE A 158 3.28 3.01 11.21
N GLU A 159 3.77 2.31 12.22
CA GLU A 159 5.12 2.47 12.78
C GLU A 159 6.12 1.75 11.86
N TYR A 160 6.46 2.41 10.76
CA TYR A 160 7.22 1.81 9.65
C TYR A 160 8.63 1.37 10.02
N ASP A 161 9.24 1.96 11.05
CA ASP A 161 10.56 1.59 11.54
C ASP A 161 10.63 0.10 11.94
N HIS A 162 9.55 -0.46 12.47
CA HIS A 162 9.49 -1.87 12.82
C HIS A 162 9.57 -2.78 11.58
N LEU A 163 8.83 -2.45 10.52
CA LEU A 163 8.87 -3.18 9.26
C LEU A 163 10.25 -3.07 8.60
N VAL A 164 10.81 -1.85 8.51
CA VAL A 164 12.11 -1.61 7.88
C VAL A 164 13.21 -2.40 8.61
N ARG A 165 13.27 -2.36 9.95
CA ARG A 165 14.20 -3.18 10.73
C ARG A 165 14.01 -4.67 10.50
N HIS A 166 12.78 -5.15 10.38
CA HIS A 166 12.50 -6.55 10.09
C HIS A 166 13.09 -6.95 8.74
N TYR A 167 12.89 -6.13 7.70
CA TYR A 167 13.47 -6.40 6.38
C TYR A 167 14.99 -6.24 6.34
N HIS A 168 15.58 -5.30 7.10
CA HIS A 168 17.04 -5.22 7.26
C HIS A 168 17.63 -6.49 7.87
N ARG A 169 16.95 -7.11 8.86
CA ARG A 169 17.39 -8.40 9.43
C ARG A 169 17.27 -9.56 8.44
N LEU A 170 16.26 -9.56 7.56
CA LEU A 170 16.03 -10.64 6.61
C LEU A 170 16.92 -10.58 5.37
N PHE A 171 17.23 -9.38 4.86
CA PHE A 171 17.90 -9.20 3.59
C PHE A 171 19.23 -8.44 3.68
N GLY A 172 19.55 -7.85 4.82
CA GLY A 172 20.66 -6.90 4.97
C GLY A 172 20.27 -5.47 4.59
N GLU A 173 20.88 -4.49 5.26
CA GLU A 173 20.55 -3.06 5.08
C GLU A 173 20.79 -2.58 3.65
N GLU A 174 21.88 -3.03 3.01
CA GLU A 174 22.26 -2.64 1.66
C GLU A 174 21.30 -3.14 0.57
N GLN A 175 20.53 -4.21 0.87
CA GLN A 175 19.56 -4.77 -0.07
C GLN A 175 18.15 -4.14 0.08
N VAL A 176 17.92 -3.30 1.10
CA VAL A 176 16.60 -2.74 1.40
C VAL A 176 16.60 -1.23 1.19
N LEU A 177 15.91 -0.78 0.16
CA LEU A 177 15.67 0.63 -0.09
C LEU A 177 14.27 1.02 0.43
N THR A 178 14.23 1.94 1.39
CA THR A 178 12.98 2.53 1.86
C THR A 178 12.86 3.97 1.39
N LEU A 179 11.76 4.32 0.72
CA LEU A 179 11.52 5.67 0.20
C LEU A 179 10.18 6.24 0.68
N PRO A 180 10.16 7.50 1.16
CA PRO A 180 8.92 8.23 1.39
C PRO A 180 8.20 8.54 0.08
N PHE A 181 6.89 8.33 0.02
CA PHE A 181 6.04 8.72 -1.12
C PHE A 181 6.09 10.23 -1.39
N GLU A 182 6.32 11.02 -0.37
CA GLU A 182 6.44 12.48 -0.44
C GLU A 182 7.66 12.90 -1.27
N LEU A 183 8.73 12.09 -1.31
CA LEU A 183 9.85 12.29 -2.22
C LEU A 183 9.38 12.16 -3.69
N PHE A 184 8.57 11.13 -3.99
CA PHE A 184 7.99 10.98 -5.33
C PHE A 184 7.14 12.19 -5.75
N VAL A 185 6.39 12.78 -4.81
CA VAL A 185 5.55 13.96 -5.08
C VAL A 185 6.39 15.22 -5.28
N ARG A 186 7.48 15.37 -4.51
CA ARG A 186 8.39 16.53 -4.54
C ARG A 186 9.36 16.47 -5.72
N ASP A 187 9.99 15.31 -5.89
CA ASP A 187 10.99 15.04 -6.91
C ASP A 187 10.90 13.59 -7.40
N GLY A 188 10.00 13.38 -8.37
CA GLY A 188 9.79 12.06 -8.95
C GLY A 188 11.02 11.51 -9.69
N ARG A 189 11.90 12.41 -10.21
CA ARG A 189 13.15 12.00 -10.87
C ARG A 189 14.11 11.40 -9.84
N ALA A 190 14.42 12.11 -8.77
CA ALA A 190 15.28 11.62 -7.70
C ALA A 190 14.75 10.33 -7.06
N PHE A 191 13.42 10.19 -6.95
CA PHE A 191 12.79 8.96 -6.50
C PHE A 191 13.09 7.77 -7.42
N VAL A 192 13.00 7.96 -8.75
CA VAL A 192 13.30 6.92 -9.75
C VAL A 192 14.79 6.58 -9.77
N GLU A 193 15.67 7.57 -9.71
CA GLU A 193 17.11 7.39 -9.71
C GLU A 193 17.58 6.53 -8.51
N ARG A 194 17.00 6.77 -7.32
CA ARG A 194 17.28 5.93 -6.14
C ARG A 194 16.83 4.48 -6.34
N ILE A 195 15.66 4.25 -6.94
CA ILE A 195 15.17 2.90 -7.24
C ILE A 195 16.09 2.22 -8.25
N ALA A 196 16.51 2.93 -9.28
CA ALA A 196 17.43 2.40 -10.31
C ALA A 196 18.79 2.01 -9.71
N GLY A 197 19.31 2.79 -8.75
CA GLY A 197 20.55 2.49 -8.05
C GLY A 197 20.52 1.16 -7.32
N VAL A 198 19.46 0.88 -6.57
CA VAL A 198 19.29 -0.40 -5.86
C VAL A 198 18.77 -1.49 -6.79
N GLY A 199 17.92 -1.16 -7.76
CA GLY A 199 17.33 -2.12 -8.70
C GLY A 199 18.34 -2.86 -9.60
N GLY A 200 19.62 -2.46 -9.57
CA GLY A 200 20.70 -3.13 -10.31
C GLY A 200 20.73 -2.85 -11.80
N ARG A 201 19.92 -1.93 -12.27
CA ARG A 201 19.94 -1.48 -13.66
C ARG A 201 19.72 0.04 -13.74
N PRO A 202 20.71 0.79 -14.22
CA PRO A 202 20.55 2.23 -14.44
C PRO A 202 19.46 2.48 -15.50
N ILE A 203 18.70 3.54 -15.31
CA ILE A 203 17.72 4.03 -16.26
C ILE A 203 18.31 5.29 -16.91
N THR A 204 18.28 5.36 -18.24
CA THR A 204 18.83 6.52 -18.95
C THR A 204 18.02 7.78 -18.69
N ASP A 205 18.67 8.94 -18.76
CA ASP A 205 18.01 10.25 -18.59
C ASP A 205 16.83 10.45 -19.54
N ASP A 206 16.97 10.03 -20.78
CA ASP A 206 15.90 10.08 -21.78
C ASP A 206 14.68 9.27 -21.32
N THR A 207 14.91 8.05 -20.83
CA THR A 207 13.82 7.17 -20.34
C THR A 207 13.16 7.77 -19.08
N ILE A 208 13.95 8.33 -18.16
CA ILE A 208 13.43 9.03 -16.97
C ILE A 208 12.57 10.22 -17.38
N GLY A 209 13.00 11.00 -18.38
CA GLY A 209 12.27 12.14 -18.94
C GLY A 209 10.92 11.78 -19.57
N LEU A 210 10.76 10.55 -20.06
CA LEU A 210 9.52 10.06 -20.67
C LEU A 210 8.50 9.52 -19.66
N LEU A 211 8.86 9.39 -18.37
CA LEU A 211 7.95 8.88 -17.36
C LEU A 211 6.86 9.90 -17.02
N ARG A 212 5.62 9.41 -16.90
CA ARG A 212 4.45 10.26 -16.67
C ARG A 212 4.20 10.49 -15.18
N TYR A 213 5.04 11.28 -14.52
CA TYR A 213 4.96 11.55 -13.06
C TYR A 213 3.61 12.10 -12.59
N ARG A 214 2.93 12.93 -13.42
CA ARG A 214 1.64 13.55 -13.10
C ARG A 214 0.44 12.66 -13.41
N ARG A 215 0.64 11.44 -13.90
CA ARG A 215 -0.45 10.51 -14.19
C ARG A 215 -1.10 10.04 -12.89
N ARG A 216 -2.19 10.67 -12.52
CA ARG A 216 -3.03 10.20 -11.41
C ARG A 216 -3.73 8.92 -11.85
N SER A 217 -3.22 7.78 -11.43
CA SER A 217 -3.81 6.47 -11.75
C SER A 217 -5.09 6.17 -10.96
N ASN A 218 -5.31 6.85 -9.83
CA ASN A 218 -6.53 6.69 -9.04
C ASN A 218 -6.91 8.05 -8.45
N ARG A 219 -8.05 8.61 -8.82
CA ARG A 219 -8.63 9.77 -8.11
C ARG A 219 -9.18 9.31 -6.77
N ALA A 220 -8.77 9.99 -5.70
CA ALA A 220 -9.40 9.78 -4.39
C ALA A 220 -10.84 10.30 -4.46
N ARG A 221 -11.80 9.47 -4.03
CA ARG A 221 -13.20 9.89 -3.94
C ARG A 221 -13.37 11.01 -2.91
N SER A 222 -14.34 11.88 -3.16
CA SER A 222 -14.66 12.97 -2.25
C SER A 222 -15.12 12.45 -0.88
N ALA A 223 -14.99 13.28 0.15
CA ALA A 223 -15.47 12.94 1.48
C ALA A 223 -17.00 12.80 1.52
N LEU A 224 -17.71 13.53 0.66
CA LEU A 224 -19.17 13.42 0.50
C LEU A 224 -19.55 12.07 -0.10
N THR A 225 -18.89 11.66 -1.19
CA THR A 225 -19.08 10.33 -1.79
C THR A 225 -18.83 9.25 -0.76
N ILE A 226 -17.73 9.32 -0.01
CA ILE A 226 -17.39 8.37 1.05
C ILE A 226 -18.46 8.33 2.16
N ALA A 227 -18.99 9.48 2.57
CA ALA A 227 -20.05 9.54 3.59
C ALA A 227 -21.37 8.90 3.09
N ALA A 228 -21.75 9.13 1.83
CA ALA A 228 -22.93 8.54 1.21
C ALA A 228 -22.76 7.02 1.04
N VAL A 229 -21.64 6.58 0.45
CA VAL A 229 -21.32 5.15 0.26
C VAL A 229 -21.31 4.41 1.59
N ARG A 230 -20.70 4.96 2.64
CA ARG A 230 -20.71 4.35 3.98
C ARG A 230 -22.12 4.13 4.54
N ARG A 231 -23.04 5.09 4.33
CA ARG A 231 -24.43 4.92 4.77
C ARG A 231 -25.14 3.82 3.98
N LEU A 232 -24.90 3.76 2.67
CA LEU A 232 -25.46 2.71 1.82
C LEU A 232 -24.90 1.34 2.16
N ASN A 233 -23.61 1.23 2.51
CA ASN A 233 -23.00 -0.03 2.92
C ASN A 233 -23.71 -0.67 4.12
N ARG A 234 -24.33 0.12 5.02
CA ARG A 234 -25.15 -0.42 6.13
C ARG A 234 -26.44 -1.12 5.65
N LEU A 235 -26.80 -0.93 4.39
CA LEU A 235 -27.96 -1.53 3.73
C LEU A 235 -27.54 -2.56 2.67
N THR A 236 -26.29 -2.99 2.67
CA THR A 236 -25.77 -4.04 1.77
C THR A 236 -25.63 -5.35 2.52
N GLU A 237 -25.22 -6.40 1.82
CA GLU A 237 -25.04 -7.74 2.37
C GLU A 237 -24.06 -7.78 3.56
N HIS A 238 -24.21 -8.81 4.39
CA HIS A 238 -23.29 -9.12 5.46
C HIS A 238 -21.92 -9.52 4.90
N THR A 239 -20.87 -8.84 5.36
CA THR A 239 -19.47 -9.14 5.02
C THR A 239 -18.59 -8.94 6.24
N GLU A 240 -17.32 -9.35 6.17
CA GLU A 240 -16.33 -9.07 7.22
C GLU A 240 -16.16 -7.57 7.52
N LEU A 241 -16.36 -6.71 6.51
CA LEU A 241 -16.27 -5.25 6.63
C LEU A 241 -17.59 -4.59 7.03
N ASN A 242 -18.70 -5.31 6.92
CA ASN A 242 -20.05 -4.92 7.31
C ASN A 242 -20.72 -6.06 8.12
N PRO A 243 -20.24 -6.33 9.33
CA PRO A 243 -20.69 -7.51 10.10
C PRO A 243 -22.08 -7.37 10.75
N ALA A 244 -22.71 -6.20 10.63
CA ALA A 244 -24.04 -5.95 11.20
C ALA A 244 -24.82 -4.99 10.28
N PRO A 245 -25.25 -5.43 9.10
CA PRO A 245 -26.09 -4.63 8.22
C PRO A 245 -27.45 -4.37 8.88
N VAL A 246 -28.01 -3.19 8.64
CA VAL A 246 -29.37 -2.84 9.11
C VAL A 246 -30.43 -3.56 8.27
N ALA A 247 -30.13 -3.74 6.98
CA ALA A 247 -30.95 -4.46 6.02
C ALA A 247 -30.07 -4.88 4.84
N GLU A 248 -30.54 -5.84 4.05
CA GLU A 248 -29.83 -6.32 2.85
C GLU A 248 -30.62 -5.97 1.59
N LEU A 249 -30.35 -4.80 1.03
CA LEU A 249 -31.02 -4.26 -0.15
C LEU A 249 -30.09 -4.26 -1.38
N ARG A 250 -30.41 -5.07 -2.39
CA ARG A 250 -29.66 -5.08 -3.66
C ARG A 250 -29.63 -3.71 -4.35
N SER A 251 -30.66 -2.89 -4.17
CA SER A 251 -30.72 -1.51 -4.67
C SER A 251 -29.65 -0.62 -4.02
N ALA A 252 -29.37 -0.79 -2.72
CA ALA A 252 -28.34 -0.04 -2.02
C ALA A 252 -26.93 -0.36 -2.55
N ALA A 253 -26.65 -1.64 -2.83
CA ALA A 253 -25.39 -2.06 -3.44
C ALA A 253 -25.20 -1.43 -4.84
N ARG A 254 -26.22 -1.48 -5.70
CA ARG A 254 -26.18 -0.85 -7.03
C ARG A 254 -25.99 0.67 -6.96
N LEU A 255 -26.67 1.33 -6.03
CA LEU A 255 -26.55 2.78 -5.83
C LEU A 255 -25.16 3.16 -5.30
N SER A 256 -24.61 2.38 -4.37
CA SER A 256 -23.23 2.55 -3.87
C SER A 256 -22.21 2.46 -5.01
N GLU A 257 -22.34 1.44 -5.85
CA GLU A 257 -21.46 1.25 -7.01
C GLU A 257 -21.60 2.38 -8.04
N TRP A 258 -22.83 2.81 -8.32
CA TRP A 258 -23.11 3.94 -9.22
C TRP A 258 -22.49 5.24 -8.72
N LEU A 259 -22.65 5.59 -7.43
CA LEU A 259 -22.03 6.77 -6.82
C LEU A 259 -20.50 6.73 -6.93
N GLN A 260 -19.91 5.54 -6.79
CA GLN A 260 -18.46 5.39 -6.91
C GLN A 260 -17.97 5.51 -8.35
N ARG A 261 -18.79 5.18 -9.35
CA ARG A 261 -18.41 5.27 -10.77
C ARG A 261 -18.60 6.65 -11.37
N THR A 262 -19.68 7.34 -11.02
CA THR A 262 -20.16 8.54 -11.74
C THR A 262 -19.53 9.86 -11.25
N GLU A 263 -18.88 9.89 -10.10
CA GLU A 263 -18.30 11.11 -9.50
C GLU A 263 -19.33 12.27 -9.34
N VAL A 264 -20.63 11.96 -9.33
CA VAL A 264 -21.72 12.97 -9.27
C VAL A 264 -21.59 13.92 -8.08
N LEU A 265 -21.14 13.39 -6.93
CA LEU A 265 -20.91 14.20 -5.72
C LEU A 265 -19.54 14.93 -5.72
N ASP A 266 -18.72 14.70 -6.75
CA ASP A 266 -17.41 15.36 -6.90
C ASP A 266 -17.50 16.62 -7.79
N HIS A 267 -18.72 17.06 -8.11
CA HIS A 267 -19.00 18.18 -9.02
C HIS A 267 -18.64 19.54 -8.43
N ARG A 268 -18.44 20.55 -9.30
CA ARG A 268 -18.05 21.93 -8.93
C ARG A 268 -19.00 22.57 -7.91
N LEU A 269 -20.29 22.23 -7.93
CA LEU A 269 -21.31 22.76 -7.02
C LEU A 269 -21.15 22.28 -5.56
N THR A 270 -20.47 21.16 -5.32
CA THR A 270 -20.27 20.58 -3.99
C THR A 270 -18.91 20.93 -3.36
N LYS A 271 -18.06 21.69 -4.05
CA LYS A 271 -16.67 21.97 -3.62
C LYS A 271 -16.55 22.53 -2.20
N GLY A 272 -17.41 23.48 -1.82
CA GLY A 272 -17.36 24.08 -0.48
C GLY A 272 -17.71 23.06 0.63
N ILE A 273 -18.76 22.27 0.42
CA ILE A 273 -19.20 21.22 1.35
C ILE A 273 -18.17 20.10 1.40
N GLU A 274 -17.58 19.75 0.25
CA GLU A 274 -16.52 18.77 0.12
C GLU A 274 -15.26 19.19 0.91
N ALA A 275 -14.82 20.44 0.75
CA ALA A 275 -13.65 20.96 1.48
C ALA A 275 -13.87 20.87 3.00
N GLY A 276 -15.03 21.28 3.50
CA GLY A 276 -15.39 21.17 4.91
C GLY A 276 -15.48 19.71 5.40
N SER A 277 -16.00 18.80 4.58
CA SER A 277 -16.08 17.38 4.92
C SER A 277 -14.70 16.72 4.93
N GLN A 278 -13.86 17.03 3.97
CA GLN A 278 -12.48 16.57 3.92
C GLN A 278 -11.67 17.09 5.11
N GLN A 279 -11.86 18.35 5.48
CA GLN A 279 -11.18 18.96 6.61
C GLN A 279 -11.62 18.33 7.94
N ARG A 280 -12.92 18.01 8.11
CA ARG A 280 -13.40 17.27 9.30
C ARG A 280 -12.74 15.90 9.44
N LEU A 281 -12.63 15.13 8.34
CA LEU A 281 -11.95 13.83 8.40
C LEU A 281 -10.47 13.98 8.76
N ARG A 282 -9.78 14.97 8.20
CA ARG A 282 -8.37 15.25 8.52
C ARG A 282 -8.22 15.62 10.00
N ARG A 283 -8.98 16.58 10.49
CA ARG A 283 -8.93 17.00 11.90
C ARG A 283 -9.17 15.82 12.86
N ALA A 284 -10.16 14.98 12.58
CA ALA A 284 -10.43 13.81 13.41
C ALA A 284 -9.28 12.81 13.43
N ILE A 285 -8.56 12.65 12.30
CA ILE A 285 -7.35 11.83 12.24
C ILE A 285 -6.18 12.51 12.95
N ASP A 286 -6.01 13.82 12.77
CA ASP A 286 -4.94 14.60 13.40
C ASP A 286 -5.08 14.57 14.93
N GLU A 287 -6.29 14.80 15.45
CA GLU A 287 -6.60 14.73 16.87
C GLU A 287 -6.38 13.32 17.44
N TRP A 288 -6.80 12.30 16.69
CA TRP A 288 -6.62 10.91 17.10
C TRP A 288 -5.16 10.47 17.04
N ALA A 289 -4.42 10.88 16.01
CA ALA A 289 -3.01 10.51 15.85
C ALA A 289 -2.14 11.20 16.91
N GLY A 290 -2.40 12.49 17.20
CA GLY A 290 -1.59 13.24 18.17
C GLY A 290 -0.10 13.12 17.85
N ASP A 291 0.67 12.70 18.83
CA ASP A 291 2.12 12.49 18.76
C ASP A 291 2.56 11.01 18.55
N ARG A 292 1.58 10.10 18.37
CA ARG A 292 1.81 8.63 18.32
C ARG A 292 2.96 8.19 17.41
N TYR A 293 3.18 8.90 16.31
CA TYR A 293 4.15 8.47 15.30
C TYR A 293 5.49 9.21 15.37
N GLN A 294 5.61 10.26 16.18
CA GLN A 294 6.79 11.13 16.21
C GLN A 294 8.09 10.34 16.47
N GLU A 295 8.09 9.52 17.50
CA GLU A 295 9.25 8.72 17.88
C GLU A 295 9.55 7.60 16.85
N SER A 296 8.52 6.94 16.31
CA SER A 296 8.69 5.97 15.23
C SER A 296 9.25 6.64 13.96
N ASN A 297 8.79 7.85 13.65
CA ASN A 297 9.27 8.61 12.50
C ASN A 297 10.71 9.08 12.68
N ARG A 298 11.13 9.46 13.90
CA ARG A 298 12.52 9.76 14.21
C ARG A 298 13.41 8.53 13.96
N ARG A 299 13.03 7.38 14.53
CA ARG A 299 13.77 6.12 14.30
C ARG A 299 13.77 5.72 12.82
N LEU A 300 12.69 5.94 12.09
CA LEU A 300 12.63 5.69 10.65
C LEU A 300 13.57 6.61 9.88
N ALA A 301 13.58 7.92 10.21
CA ALA A 301 14.47 8.89 9.57
C ALA A 301 15.94 8.48 9.71
N ASP A 302 16.33 8.05 10.91
CA ASP A 302 17.69 7.55 11.19
C ASP A 302 18.00 6.29 10.36
N LEU A 303 17.08 5.32 10.31
CA LEU A 303 17.25 4.05 9.59
C LEU A 303 17.42 4.22 8.07
N ILE A 304 16.74 5.21 7.47
CA ILE A 304 16.73 5.37 6.01
C ILE A 304 17.59 6.56 5.54
N GLY A 305 18.20 7.29 6.46
CA GLY A 305 19.01 8.47 6.16
C GLY A 305 18.23 9.57 5.43
N ALA A 306 16.96 9.81 5.82
CA ALA A 306 16.09 10.77 5.14
C ALA A 306 15.54 11.82 6.12
N ASP A 307 15.55 13.09 5.71
CA ASP A 307 14.88 14.17 6.44
C ASP A 307 13.36 14.10 6.23
N LEU A 308 12.69 13.32 7.07
CA LEU A 308 11.25 13.14 7.03
C LEU A 308 10.51 14.42 7.44
N ALA A 309 11.08 15.22 8.34
CA ALA A 309 10.49 16.50 8.75
C ALA A 309 10.40 17.47 7.56
N ALA A 310 11.46 17.57 6.74
CA ALA A 310 11.43 18.37 5.51
C ALA A 310 10.44 17.87 4.46
N LEU A 311 9.98 16.62 4.57
CA LEU A 311 8.93 16.02 3.74
C LEU A 311 7.53 16.18 4.35
N GLY A 312 7.40 16.85 5.49
CA GLY A 312 6.13 17.15 6.15
C GLY A 312 5.62 16.05 7.09
N TRP A 313 6.49 15.15 7.52
CA TRP A 313 6.17 14.15 8.54
C TRP A 313 6.30 14.74 9.94
N ASP A 314 5.50 14.23 10.87
CA ASP A 314 5.56 14.60 12.27
C ASP A 314 6.67 13.77 12.96
N VAL A 315 7.79 14.42 13.26
CA VAL A 315 9.00 13.77 13.80
C VAL A 315 9.30 14.37 15.18
N ALA A 316 9.64 13.52 16.15
CA ALA A 316 10.12 13.97 17.46
C ALA A 316 11.39 14.84 17.30
N ALA A 317 11.46 15.89 18.13
CA ALA A 317 12.59 16.82 18.15
C ALA A 317 13.89 16.11 18.64
#